data_5c80404519f10e371352d4f48ed6cd76
#
_entry.id   5c80404519f10e371352d4f48ed6cd76
#
_cell.length_a   1.000
_cell.length_b   1.000
_cell.length_c   1.000
_cell.angle_alpha   90.00
_cell.angle_beta   90.00
_cell.angle_gamma   90.00
#
_symmetry.space_group_name_H-M   'P 1'
#
loop_
_entity.id
_entity.type
_entity.pdbx_description
1 polymer ?
#
loop_
_entity_poly.entity_id
_entity_poly.type
_entity_poly.pdbx_seq_one_letter_code
_entity_poly.pdbx_strand_id
1 'polypeptide(L)'
;MAVEFPPPGFTAVMVFDDKTPNSIILNRIVKNSFALAAHTDLSTVEVNDLRDLVILIARKMLSVWKHLQAYHDEETRLTAKFTARADTHREHSQELYEEFDVFAVQIKSTLDHLVQVMRPMLGRKWSMYTFAEKGEGVLNSLRRNTGKRYVQHVELMERVLFSEVNKEWLTMIIVSRDRVNHGLAGGVTIERFAVFRNPDGTVSLPTWNAQQTLRDAMNIAWENFFRYVEDFLALAINFRLPEEVSITKIVDRSISSPLPSWGLVKPKVADPSADTA
;
A
#
# COMPACT_ATOMS: atom_id res chain seq x y z
N MET A 1 -10.98 -17.31 -21.93
CA MET A 1 -11.68 -18.12 -20.91
C MET A 1 -11.75 -17.29 -19.64
N ALA A 2 -12.95 -17.00 -19.14
CA ALA A 2 -13.08 -16.34 -17.84
C ALA A 2 -12.56 -17.29 -16.76
N VAL A 3 -11.61 -16.84 -15.96
CA VAL A 3 -11.12 -17.63 -14.81
C VAL A 3 -12.22 -17.60 -13.76
N GLU A 4 -12.94 -18.73 -13.58
CA GLU A 4 -13.89 -18.86 -12.47
C GLU A 4 -13.15 -18.70 -11.14
N PHE A 5 -13.66 -17.85 -10.28
CA PHE A 5 -13.15 -17.65 -8.94
C PHE A 5 -14.18 -18.13 -7.90
N PRO A 6 -13.76 -18.99 -6.97
CA PRO A 6 -12.48 -19.69 -6.84
C PRO A 6 -12.36 -20.83 -7.87
N PRO A 7 -11.15 -21.20 -8.29
CA PRO A 7 -10.97 -22.33 -9.20
C PRO A 7 -11.46 -23.62 -8.54
N PRO A 8 -11.91 -24.60 -9.35
CA PRO A 8 -12.39 -25.88 -8.83
C PRO A 8 -11.41 -26.53 -7.88
N GLY A 9 -11.88 -26.95 -6.70
CA GLY A 9 -11.05 -27.57 -5.65
C GLY A 9 -10.51 -26.61 -4.59
N PHE A 10 -10.75 -25.30 -4.69
CA PHE A 10 -10.40 -24.33 -3.65
C PHE A 10 -11.65 -23.82 -2.93
N THR A 11 -11.73 -24.08 -1.64
CA THR A 11 -12.67 -23.36 -0.77
C THR A 11 -12.03 -22.01 -0.44
N ALA A 12 -12.53 -20.92 -0.98
CA ALA A 12 -12.14 -19.60 -0.54
C ALA A 12 -12.67 -19.40 0.89
N VAL A 13 -11.83 -19.67 1.88
CA VAL A 13 -12.10 -19.19 3.23
C VAL A 13 -11.95 -17.66 3.15
N MET A 14 -13.07 -16.95 3.10
CA MET A 14 -13.06 -15.49 3.18
C MET A 14 -12.54 -15.10 4.56
N VAL A 15 -11.28 -14.70 4.58
CA VAL A 15 -10.64 -14.08 5.76
C VAL A 15 -11.12 -12.63 5.93
N PHE A 16 -11.89 -12.13 4.98
CA PHE A 16 -12.41 -10.77 4.92
C PHE A 16 -13.87 -10.79 5.33
N ASP A 17 -14.17 -10.19 6.46
CA ASP A 17 -15.56 -9.89 6.85
C ASP A 17 -16.09 -8.68 6.04
N ASP A 18 -17.40 -8.45 6.08
CA ASP A 18 -18.04 -7.33 5.37
C ASP A 18 -17.77 -5.96 6.03
N LYS A 19 -16.95 -5.92 7.09
CA LYS A 19 -16.62 -4.67 7.79
C LYS A 19 -15.49 -3.94 7.08
N THR A 20 -15.62 -2.64 6.99
CA THR A 20 -14.51 -1.77 6.58
C THR A 20 -13.35 -1.88 7.57
N PRO A 21 -12.08 -1.94 7.10
CA PRO A 21 -11.64 -1.80 5.71
C PRO A 21 -11.56 -3.13 4.93
N ASN A 22 -11.98 -4.26 5.54
CA ASN A 22 -11.81 -5.59 4.96
C ASN A 22 -12.49 -5.69 3.58
N SER A 23 -13.74 -5.23 3.46
CA SER A 23 -14.47 -5.23 2.20
C SER A 23 -13.82 -4.33 1.13
N ILE A 24 -13.21 -3.22 1.55
CA ILE A 24 -12.52 -2.28 0.66
C ILE A 24 -11.25 -2.92 0.11
N ILE A 25 -10.41 -3.51 0.98
CA ILE A 25 -9.20 -4.23 0.56
C ILE A 25 -9.56 -5.39 -0.36
N LEU A 26 -10.60 -6.19 0.01
CA LEU A 26 -11.05 -7.29 -0.83
C LEU A 26 -11.47 -6.81 -2.23
N ASN A 27 -12.28 -5.77 -2.31
CA ASN A 27 -12.81 -5.32 -3.60
C ASN A 27 -11.76 -4.58 -4.45
N ARG A 28 -11.00 -3.65 -3.86
CA ARG A 28 -10.07 -2.80 -4.62
C ARG A 28 -8.74 -3.47 -4.90
N ILE A 29 -8.23 -4.26 -3.93
CA ILE A 29 -6.91 -4.89 -4.07
C ILE A 29 -7.06 -6.30 -4.66
N VAL A 30 -7.85 -7.16 -4.05
CA VAL A 30 -7.91 -8.58 -4.47
C VAL A 30 -8.75 -8.75 -5.73
N LYS A 31 -10.05 -8.42 -5.67
CA LYS A 31 -10.96 -8.66 -6.79
C LYS A 31 -10.59 -7.85 -8.04
N ASN A 32 -10.20 -6.58 -7.86
CA ASN A 32 -9.81 -5.75 -8.99
C ASN A 32 -8.52 -6.27 -9.65
N SER A 33 -7.49 -6.64 -8.87
CA SER A 33 -6.27 -7.23 -9.45
C SER A 33 -6.56 -8.51 -10.23
N PHE A 34 -7.44 -9.37 -9.73
CA PHE A 34 -7.83 -10.59 -10.46
C PHE A 34 -8.67 -10.31 -11.70
N ALA A 35 -9.57 -9.32 -11.63
CA ALA A 35 -10.34 -8.89 -12.78
C ALA A 35 -9.43 -8.33 -13.90
N LEU A 36 -8.43 -7.52 -13.55
CA LEU A 36 -7.43 -7.01 -14.49
C LEU A 36 -6.56 -8.16 -15.06
N ALA A 37 -6.09 -9.06 -14.18
CA ALA A 37 -5.23 -10.19 -14.58
C ALA A 37 -5.93 -11.18 -15.52
N ALA A 38 -7.26 -11.32 -15.44
CA ALA A 38 -8.04 -12.17 -16.35
C ALA A 38 -7.94 -11.75 -17.83
N HIS A 39 -7.49 -10.53 -18.12
CA HIS A 39 -7.29 -10.00 -19.49
C HIS A 39 -5.82 -10.04 -19.96
N THR A 40 -4.93 -10.62 -19.15
CA THR A 40 -3.50 -10.71 -19.49
C THR A 40 -3.18 -11.99 -20.24
N ASP A 41 -1.98 -12.04 -20.84
CA ASP A 41 -1.39 -13.22 -21.49
C ASP A 41 -0.60 -14.11 -20.52
N LEU A 42 -0.80 -13.95 -19.20
CA LEU A 42 -0.14 -14.74 -18.17
C LEU A 42 -0.48 -16.23 -18.29
N SER A 43 0.54 -17.07 -18.16
CA SER A 43 0.34 -18.52 -18.01
C SER A 43 -0.35 -18.87 -16.68
N THR A 44 -0.91 -20.06 -16.58
CA THR A 44 -1.54 -20.53 -15.34
C THR A 44 -0.61 -20.44 -14.13
N VAL A 45 0.68 -20.74 -14.30
CA VAL A 45 1.68 -20.65 -13.23
C VAL A 45 1.86 -19.19 -12.78
N GLU A 46 2.05 -18.28 -13.74
CA GLU A 46 2.21 -16.83 -13.45
C GLU A 46 0.97 -16.23 -12.81
N VAL A 47 -0.24 -16.66 -13.21
CA VAL A 47 -1.51 -16.26 -12.57
C VAL A 47 -1.59 -16.73 -11.12
N ASN A 48 -1.15 -17.97 -10.82
CA ASN A 48 -1.11 -18.48 -9.46
C ASN A 48 -0.09 -17.72 -8.61
N ASP A 49 1.11 -17.48 -9.12
CA ASP A 49 2.14 -16.69 -8.45
C ASP A 49 1.62 -15.27 -8.13
N LEU A 50 0.97 -14.62 -9.09
CA LEU A 50 0.35 -13.30 -8.88
C LEU A 50 -0.74 -13.36 -7.81
N ARG A 51 -1.61 -14.37 -7.86
CA ARG A 51 -2.70 -14.55 -6.88
C ARG A 51 -2.16 -14.66 -5.47
N ASP A 52 -1.15 -15.51 -5.25
CA ASP A 52 -0.57 -15.73 -3.93
C ASP A 52 0.06 -14.44 -3.38
N LEU A 53 0.75 -13.68 -4.22
CA LEU A 53 1.31 -12.39 -3.85
C LEU A 53 0.21 -11.35 -3.50
N VAL A 54 -0.84 -11.25 -4.30
CA VAL A 54 -1.95 -10.31 -4.04
C VAL A 54 -2.67 -10.64 -2.73
N ILE A 55 -2.90 -11.92 -2.43
CA ILE A 55 -3.49 -12.35 -1.15
C ILE A 55 -2.57 -12.03 0.02
N LEU A 56 -1.26 -12.26 -0.14
CA LEU A 56 -0.28 -11.94 0.89
C LEU A 56 -0.22 -10.42 1.16
N ILE A 57 -0.20 -9.61 0.10
CA ILE A 57 -0.27 -8.15 0.19
C ILE A 57 -1.52 -7.71 0.94
N ALA A 58 -2.69 -8.23 0.57
CA ALA A 58 -3.96 -7.90 1.23
C ALA A 58 -3.96 -8.24 2.72
N ARG A 59 -3.41 -9.40 3.11
CA ARG A 59 -3.26 -9.80 4.52
C ARG A 59 -2.36 -8.83 5.29
N LYS A 60 -1.27 -8.39 4.69
CA LYS A 60 -0.38 -7.40 5.32
C LYS A 60 -1.03 -6.03 5.44
N MET A 61 -1.79 -5.59 4.44
CA MET A 61 -2.60 -4.36 4.54
C MET A 61 -3.60 -4.43 5.70
N LEU A 62 -4.25 -5.57 5.92
CA LEU A 62 -5.11 -5.77 7.09
C LEU A 62 -4.33 -5.68 8.41
N SER A 63 -3.10 -6.20 8.44
CA SER A 63 -2.24 -6.05 9.61
C SER A 63 -1.88 -4.58 9.86
N VAL A 64 -1.48 -3.83 8.83
CA VAL A 64 -1.22 -2.39 8.94
C VAL A 64 -2.43 -1.66 9.53
N TRP A 65 -3.63 -1.92 9.02
CA TRP A 65 -4.85 -1.33 9.54
C TRP A 65 -5.11 -1.68 11.01
N LYS A 66 -4.94 -2.93 11.40
CA LYS A 66 -5.13 -3.36 12.80
C LYS A 66 -4.23 -2.59 13.76
N HIS A 67 -2.95 -2.44 13.41
CA HIS A 67 -1.99 -1.72 14.24
C HIS A 67 -2.27 -0.21 14.27
N LEU A 68 -2.76 0.38 13.17
CA LEU A 68 -3.27 1.75 13.17
C LEU A 68 -4.43 1.92 14.14
N GLN A 69 -5.41 1.00 14.15
CA GLN A 69 -6.55 1.06 15.07
C GLN A 69 -6.12 0.84 16.53
N ALA A 70 -5.25 -0.13 16.79
CA ALA A 70 -4.72 -0.39 18.13
C ALA A 70 -3.98 0.83 18.68
N TYR A 71 -3.18 1.52 17.84
CA TYR A 71 -2.56 2.80 18.19
C TYR A 71 -3.61 3.86 18.59
N HIS A 72 -4.68 4.01 17.79
CA HIS A 72 -5.75 4.96 18.07
C HIS A 72 -6.48 4.66 19.38
N ASP A 73 -6.78 3.39 19.62
CA ASP A 73 -7.47 2.95 20.84
C ASP A 73 -6.62 3.21 22.08
N GLU A 74 -5.34 2.89 22.02
CA GLU A 74 -4.40 3.12 23.11
C GLU A 74 -4.18 4.61 23.39
N GLU A 75 -3.99 5.42 22.34
CA GLU A 75 -3.86 6.88 22.47
C GLU A 75 -5.12 7.48 23.11
N THR A 76 -6.30 7.02 22.70
CA THR A 76 -7.58 7.44 23.28
C THR A 76 -7.70 7.06 24.75
N ARG A 77 -7.30 5.84 25.10
CA ARG A 77 -7.28 5.34 26.50
C ARG A 77 -6.36 6.19 27.38
N LEU A 78 -5.15 6.48 26.88
CA LEU A 78 -4.19 7.31 27.61
C LEU A 78 -4.68 8.75 27.75
N THR A 79 -5.25 9.32 26.69
CA THR A 79 -5.84 10.66 26.73
C THR A 79 -6.90 10.76 27.83
N ALA A 80 -7.83 9.80 27.88
CA ALA A 80 -8.86 9.75 28.93
C ALA A 80 -8.24 9.63 30.32
N LYS A 81 -7.25 8.75 30.50
CA LYS A 81 -6.51 8.54 31.76
C LYS A 81 -5.87 9.85 32.25
N PHE A 82 -5.19 10.58 31.36
CA PHE A 82 -4.49 11.82 31.73
C PHE A 82 -5.42 13.00 31.90
N THR A 83 -6.54 13.06 31.18
CA THR A 83 -7.58 14.09 31.39
C THR A 83 -8.20 13.97 32.77
N ALA A 84 -8.41 12.77 33.26
CA ALA A 84 -9.01 12.51 34.57
C ALA A 84 -8.07 12.77 35.79
N ARG A 85 -6.76 12.93 35.55
CA ARG A 85 -5.77 13.19 36.64
C ARG A 85 -5.74 14.67 37.02
N ALA A 86 -5.41 14.94 38.24
CA ALA A 86 -5.21 16.32 38.72
C ALA A 86 -3.74 16.76 38.72
N ASP A 87 -2.81 15.80 38.67
CA ASP A 87 -1.35 16.02 38.73
C ASP A 87 -0.70 16.07 37.33
N THR A 88 0.41 16.75 37.26
CA THR A 88 1.28 16.72 36.07
C THR A 88 2.09 15.42 36.09
N HIS A 89 1.67 14.45 35.31
CA HIS A 89 2.35 13.17 35.18
C HIS A 89 2.75 12.93 33.72
N ARG A 90 3.90 12.27 33.51
CA ARG A 90 4.39 11.88 32.21
C ARG A 90 4.57 10.37 32.17
N GLU A 91 4.07 9.73 31.13
CA GLU A 91 4.21 8.30 30.91
C GLU A 91 4.74 8.05 29.48
N HIS A 92 5.69 7.17 29.36
CA HIS A 92 6.16 6.66 28.07
C HIS A 92 5.39 5.37 27.80
N SER A 93 4.62 5.35 26.75
CA SER A 93 3.82 4.18 26.40
C SER A 93 4.60 3.25 25.49
N GLN A 94 4.92 2.07 26.03
CA GLN A 94 5.51 0.98 25.28
C GLN A 94 4.53 0.47 24.21
N GLU A 95 3.25 0.42 24.52
CA GLU A 95 2.19 -0.03 23.63
C GLU A 95 2.09 0.87 22.39
N LEU A 96 2.06 2.19 22.56
CA LEU A 96 2.06 3.12 21.41
C LEU A 96 3.30 2.95 20.53
N TYR A 97 4.46 2.74 21.15
CA TYR A 97 5.70 2.49 20.42
C TYR A 97 5.62 1.20 19.61
N GLU A 98 5.18 0.09 20.22
CA GLU A 98 5.06 -1.22 19.57
C GLU A 98 4.07 -1.19 18.40
N GLU A 99 2.91 -0.56 18.57
CA GLU A 99 1.90 -0.44 17.52
C GLU A 99 2.41 0.36 16.32
N PHE A 100 3.14 1.46 16.57
CA PHE A 100 3.79 2.24 15.51
C PHE A 100 4.88 1.44 14.80
N ASP A 101 5.75 0.73 15.53
CA ASP A 101 6.83 -0.06 14.95
C ASP A 101 6.27 -1.15 14.03
N VAL A 102 5.29 -1.92 14.51
CA VAL A 102 4.66 -2.98 13.71
C VAL A 102 3.95 -2.38 12.49
N PHE A 103 3.25 -1.26 12.64
CA PHE A 103 2.63 -0.54 11.52
C PHE A 103 3.66 -0.22 10.42
N ALA A 104 4.79 0.37 10.78
CA ALA A 104 5.85 0.74 9.83
C ALA A 104 6.51 -0.50 9.18
N VAL A 105 6.78 -1.55 9.98
CA VAL A 105 7.35 -2.83 9.51
C VAL A 105 6.42 -3.52 8.52
N GLN A 106 5.11 -3.55 8.78
CA GLN A 106 4.14 -4.19 7.89
C GLN A 106 3.99 -3.43 6.56
N ILE A 107 4.03 -2.09 6.58
CA ILE A 107 4.05 -1.29 5.35
C ILE A 107 5.30 -1.66 4.52
N LYS A 108 6.50 -1.61 5.12
CA LYS A 108 7.74 -1.93 4.41
C LYS A 108 7.72 -3.35 3.85
N SER A 109 7.25 -4.31 4.62
CA SER A 109 7.12 -5.70 4.17
C SER A 109 6.12 -5.85 3.01
N THR A 110 5.06 -5.06 2.99
CA THR A 110 4.11 -5.04 1.86
C THR A 110 4.77 -4.47 0.60
N LEU A 111 5.55 -3.39 0.73
CA LEU A 111 6.31 -2.81 -0.38
C LEU A 111 7.29 -3.84 -0.98
N ASP A 112 7.94 -4.66 -0.15
CA ASP A 112 8.81 -5.74 -0.63
C ASP A 112 8.04 -6.80 -1.44
N HIS A 113 6.81 -7.14 -1.03
CA HIS A 113 5.97 -8.06 -1.81
C HIS A 113 5.44 -7.44 -3.10
N LEU A 114 5.15 -6.13 -3.12
CA LEU A 114 4.79 -5.42 -4.35
C LEU A 114 5.90 -5.52 -5.40
N VAL A 115 7.17 -5.35 -5.00
CA VAL A 115 8.30 -5.53 -5.92
C VAL A 115 8.33 -6.93 -6.53
N GLN A 116 7.96 -7.96 -5.76
CA GLN A 116 7.92 -9.34 -6.24
C GLN A 116 6.79 -9.59 -7.25
N VAL A 117 5.71 -8.78 -7.26
CA VAL A 117 4.65 -8.85 -8.29
C VAL A 117 5.20 -8.63 -9.70
N MET A 118 6.30 -7.90 -9.84
CA MET A 118 6.94 -7.71 -11.15
C MET A 118 7.54 -9.01 -11.71
N ARG A 119 7.73 -10.06 -10.91
CA ARG A 119 8.30 -11.33 -11.37
C ARG A 119 7.37 -12.08 -12.34
N PRO A 120 6.08 -12.34 -12.04
CA PRO A 120 5.18 -12.90 -13.04
C PRO A 120 4.97 -11.95 -14.24
N MET A 121 5.12 -10.63 -14.07
CA MET A 121 4.97 -9.67 -15.17
C MET A 121 6.13 -9.64 -16.14
N LEU A 122 7.37 -9.68 -15.65
CA LEU A 122 8.60 -9.52 -16.43
C LEU A 122 9.42 -10.82 -16.59
N GLY A 123 9.00 -11.90 -15.91
CA GLY A 123 9.63 -13.20 -15.97
C GLY A 123 11.01 -13.24 -15.28
N ARG A 124 11.86 -14.19 -15.72
CA ARG A 124 13.18 -14.47 -15.09
C ARG A 124 14.17 -13.31 -15.08
N LYS A 125 13.94 -12.27 -15.87
CA LYS A 125 14.78 -11.07 -15.89
C LYS A 125 14.60 -10.21 -14.63
N TRP A 126 13.51 -10.41 -13.90
CA TRP A 126 13.26 -9.69 -12.67
C TRP A 126 13.86 -10.42 -11.47
N SER A 127 14.85 -9.81 -10.83
CA SER A 127 15.60 -10.40 -9.72
C SER A 127 15.48 -9.64 -8.40
N MET A 128 14.66 -8.57 -8.35
CA MET A 128 14.47 -7.81 -7.13
C MET A 128 13.46 -8.45 -6.19
N TYR A 129 13.75 -8.43 -4.92
CA TYR A 129 12.91 -8.96 -3.84
C TYR A 129 12.57 -7.94 -2.76
N THR A 130 13.21 -6.79 -2.78
CA THR A 130 13.06 -5.75 -1.77
C THR A 130 12.81 -4.39 -2.40
N PHE A 131 12.03 -3.57 -1.71
CA PHE A 131 11.80 -2.17 -2.05
C PHE A 131 12.98 -1.34 -1.49
N ALA A 132 14.12 -1.39 -2.21
CA ALA A 132 15.35 -0.73 -1.82
C ALA A 132 15.38 0.74 -2.23
N GLU A 133 16.18 1.54 -1.52
CA GLU A 133 16.46 2.94 -1.87
C GLU A 133 15.20 3.78 -2.11
N LYS A 134 14.18 3.61 -1.27
CA LYS A 134 12.88 4.31 -1.39
C LYS A 134 12.19 4.09 -2.75
N GLY A 135 12.49 2.95 -3.41
CA GLY A 135 11.96 2.58 -4.71
C GLY A 135 12.82 2.98 -5.91
N GLU A 136 13.89 3.77 -5.75
CA GLU A 136 14.80 4.10 -6.85
C GLU A 136 15.45 2.85 -7.47
N GLY A 137 15.81 1.87 -6.62
CA GLY A 137 16.30 0.58 -7.08
C GLY A 137 15.30 -0.16 -7.98
N VAL A 138 14.00 -0.07 -7.65
CA VAL A 138 12.91 -0.66 -8.46
C VAL A 138 12.85 0.00 -9.82
N LEU A 139 12.82 1.33 -9.86
CA LEU A 139 12.75 2.10 -11.12
C LEU A 139 13.97 1.85 -12.01
N ASN A 140 15.17 1.85 -11.42
CA ASN A 140 16.40 1.54 -12.15
C ASN A 140 16.39 0.12 -12.70
N SER A 141 15.86 -0.84 -11.94
CA SER A 141 15.72 -2.22 -12.41
C SER A 141 14.68 -2.36 -13.53
N LEU A 142 13.55 -1.64 -13.44
CA LEU A 142 12.58 -1.57 -14.52
C LEU A 142 13.20 -1.03 -15.81
N ARG A 143 13.89 0.08 -15.75
CA ARG A 143 14.56 0.69 -16.92
C ARG A 143 15.60 -0.22 -17.58
N ARG A 144 16.33 -1.02 -16.79
CA ARG A 144 17.34 -1.96 -17.27
C ARG A 144 16.77 -3.25 -17.87
N ASN A 145 15.71 -3.77 -17.29
CA ASN A 145 15.18 -5.10 -17.58
C ASN A 145 14.00 -5.10 -18.55
N THR A 146 13.41 -3.93 -18.83
CA THR A 146 12.33 -3.79 -19.80
C THR A 146 12.88 -3.33 -21.15
N GLY A 147 12.43 -4.00 -22.22
CA GLY A 147 12.77 -3.60 -23.59
C GLY A 147 11.98 -2.36 -24.04
N LYS A 148 12.30 -1.87 -25.24
CA LYS A 148 11.67 -0.67 -25.86
C LYS A 148 10.14 -0.71 -25.85
N ARG A 149 9.54 -1.90 -25.94
CA ARG A 149 8.08 -2.12 -25.90
C ARG A 149 7.43 -1.56 -24.61
N TYR A 150 8.14 -1.55 -23.50
CA TYR A 150 7.61 -1.20 -22.19
C TYR A 150 8.01 0.20 -21.71
N VAL A 151 8.66 1.02 -22.52
CA VAL A 151 9.13 2.36 -22.11
C VAL A 151 7.97 3.19 -21.54
N GLN A 152 6.83 3.25 -22.24
CA GLN A 152 5.66 4.00 -21.79
C GLN A 152 5.08 3.48 -20.46
N HIS A 153 5.12 2.15 -20.23
CA HIS A 153 4.68 1.56 -18.98
C HIS A 153 5.59 1.96 -17.80
N VAL A 154 6.91 1.96 -18.04
CA VAL A 154 7.89 2.39 -17.04
C VAL A 154 7.74 3.88 -16.73
N GLU A 155 7.57 4.74 -17.74
CA GLU A 155 7.32 6.17 -17.56
C GLU A 155 6.02 6.45 -16.80
N LEU A 156 4.96 5.67 -17.06
CA LEU A 156 3.71 5.76 -16.33
C LEU A 156 3.90 5.35 -14.87
N MET A 157 4.57 4.22 -14.61
CA MET A 157 4.91 3.80 -13.24
C MET A 157 5.74 4.85 -12.51
N GLU A 158 6.75 5.41 -13.17
CA GLU A 158 7.59 6.47 -12.60
C GLU A 158 6.74 7.67 -12.18
N ARG A 159 5.92 8.18 -13.09
CA ARG A 159 5.09 9.37 -12.84
C ARG A 159 4.08 9.16 -11.70
N VAL A 160 3.47 7.98 -11.61
CA VAL A 160 2.43 7.70 -10.62
C VAL A 160 3.03 7.29 -9.27
N LEU A 161 4.00 6.37 -9.27
CA LEU A 161 4.49 5.75 -8.05
C LEU A 161 5.68 6.49 -7.41
N PHE A 162 6.49 7.17 -8.22
CA PHE A 162 7.70 7.84 -7.74
C PHE A 162 7.59 9.37 -7.78
N SER A 163 6.35 9.90 -7.68
CA SER A 163 6.08 11.32 -7.49
C SER A 163 6.69 11.83 -6.17
N GLU A 164 6.92 13.15 -6.06
CA GLU A 164 7.47 13.73 -4.83
C GLU A 164 6.59 13.45 -3.60
N VAL A 165 5.25 13.49 -3.76
CA VAL A 165 4.31 13.14 -2.68
C VAL A 165 4.54 11.71 -2.17
N ASN A 166 4.75 10.75 -3.08
CA ASN A 166 5.02 9.37 -2.68
C ASN A 166 6.41 9.22 -2.03
N LYS A 167 7.42 9.94 -2.50
CA LYS A 167 8.75 9.93 -1.90
C LYS A 167 8.75 10.44 -0.46
N GLU A 168 7.93 11.42 -0.15
CA GLU A 168 7.85 12.01 1.18
C GLU A 168 7.37 10.98 2.23
N TRP A 169 6.19 10.39 2.04
CA TRP A 169 5.66 9.44 3.00
C TRP A 169 6.43 8.09 3.02
N LEU A 170 6.95 7.64 1.86
CA LEU A 170 7.83 6.47 1.79
C LEU A 170 9.11 6.71 2.60
N THR A 171 9.70 7.91 2.48
CA THR A 171 10.87 8.28 3.28
C THR A 171 10.54 8.25 4.76
N MET A 172 9.40 8.83 5.16
CA MET A 172 8.95 8.83 6.54
C MET A 172 8.91 7.41 7.11
N ILE A 173 8.21 6.49 6.43
CA ILE A 173 8.03 5.11 6.91
C ILE A 173 9.34 4.32 6.89
N ILE A 174 10.10 4.35 5.79
CA ILE A 174 11.32 3.56 5.64
C ILE A 174 12.39 4.04 6.62
N VAL A 175 12.58 5.35 6.74
CA VAL A 175 13.59 5.91 7.67
C VAL A 175 13.19 5.63 9.11
N SER A 176 11.92 5.73 9.47
CA SER A 176 11.45 5.41 10.83
C SER A 176 11.76 3.96 11.19
N ARG A 177 11.37 3.03 10.31
CA ARG A 177 11.62 1.59 10.48
C ARG A 177 13.12 1.27 10.57
N ASP A 178 13.92 1.81 9.67
CA ASP A 178 15.37 1.50 9.63
C ASP A 178 16.09 2.06 10.87
N ARG A 179 15.67 3.21 11.36
CA ARG A 179 16.23 3.81 12.57
C ARG A 179 15.83 3.06 13.84
N VAL A 180 14.60 2.59 13.93
CA VAL A 180 14.13 1.76 15.04
C VAL A 180 14.93 0.45 15.10
N ASN A 181 15.07 -0.25 13.98
CA ASN A 181 15.72 -1.56 13.94
C ASN A 181 17.26 -1.51 14.08
N HIS A 182 17.89 -0.41 13.71
CA HIS A 182 19.36 -0.31 13.73
C HIS A 182 19.92 0.57 14.85
N GLY A 183 19.06 1.10 15.74
CA GLY A 183 19.50 1.93 16.87
C GLY A 183 20.27 3.19 16.44
N LEU A 184 20.05 3.70 15.22
CA LEU A 184 20.75 4.84 14.69
C LEU A 184 20.28 6.13 15.37
N ALA A 185 21.22 7.03 15.68
CA ALA A 185 20.93 8.33 16.28
C ALA A 185 19.89 9.11 15.47
N GLY A 186 18.83 9.60 16.15
CA GLY A 186 17.71 10.32 15.55
C GLY A 186 16.56 9.43 15.08
N GLY A 187 16.51 8.14 15.48
CA GLY A 187 15.35 7.28 15.31
C GLY A 187 14.14 7.72 16.13
N VAL A 188 13.00 7.11 15.86
CA VAL A 188 11.82 7.24 16.72
C VAL A 188 12.10 6.40 17.96
N THR A 189 12.48 7.05 19.05
CA THR A 189 12.77 6.40 20.33
C THR A 189 11.53 6.40 21.21
N ILE A 190 11.51 5.54 22.23
CA ILE A 190 10.36 5.43 23.14
C ILE A 190 10.05 6.75 23.85
N GLU A 191 11.02 7.63 24.01
CA GLU A 191 10.82 8.95 24.60
C GLU A 191 9.84 9.82 23.80
N ARG A 192 9.69 9.58 22.49
CA ARG A 192 8.71 10.27 21.64
C ARG A 192 7.27 9.81 21.87
N PHE A 193 7.07 8.66 22.49
CA PHE A 193 5.74 8.12 22.83
C PHE A 193 5.28 8.52 24.22
N ALA A 194 5.74 9.67 24.68
CA ALA A 194 5.30 10.22 25.95
C ALA A 194 3.93 10.88 25.82
N VAL A 195 3.04 10.53 26.75
CA VAL A 195 1.77 11.22 27.00
C VAL A 195 1.88 11.91 28.33
N PHE A 196 1.49 13.17 28.43
CA PHE A 196 1.54 13.90 29.70
C PHE A 196 0.48 15.00 29.75
N ARG A 197 0.08 15.33 31.00
CA ARG A 197 -0.80 16.45 31.25
C ARG A 197 0.01 17.71 31.49
N ASN A 198 -0.35 18.76 30.79
CA ASN A 198 0.21 20.10 30.98
C ASN A 198 -0.38 20.81 32.20
N PRO A 199 0.29 21.86 32.73
CA PRO A 199 -0.23 22.65 33.84
C PRO A 199 -1.57 23.33 33.55
N ASP A 200 -1.88 23.62 32.29
CA ASP A 200 -3.15 24.18 31.83
C ASP A 200 -4.29 23.17 31.72
N GLY A 201 -4.01 21.90 32.02
CA GLY A 201 -4.98 20.81 31.98
C GLY A 201 -5.08 20.10 30.62
N THR A 202 -4.40 20.58 29.58
CA THR A 202 -4.36 19.90 28.27
C THR A 202 -3.50 18.65 28.32
N VAL A 203 -3.76 17.68 27.43
CA VAL A 203 -2.97 16.46 27.30
C VAL A 203 -2.10 16.57 26.03
N SER A 204 -0.80 16.45 26.21
CA SER A 204 0.16 16.33 25.12
C SER A 204 0.28 14.88 24.68
N LEU A 205 0.18 14.66 23.36
CA LEU A 205 0.25 13.37 22.69
C LEU A 205 1.56 13.24 21.90
N PRO A 206 1.97 12.02 21.52
CA PRO A 206 3.11 11.81 20.64
C PRO A 206 3.00 12.61 19.35
N THR A 207 4.10 13.24 18.94
CA THR A 207 4.15 14.07 17.73
C THR A 207 5.17 13.51 16.75
N TRP A 208 4.80 13.54 15.47
CA TRP A 208 5.73 13.26 14.38
C TRP A 208 6.73 14.43 14.21
N ASN A 209 6.19 15.64 14.18
CA ASN A 209 6.94 16.89 14.11
C ASN A 209 6.20 18.00 14.89
N ALA A 210 6.69 19.23 14.84
CA ALA A 210 6.14 20.35 15.59
C ALA A 210 4.67 20.71 15.22
N GLN A 211 4.18 20.27 14.05
CA GLN A 211 2.86 20.64 13.51
C GLN A 211 1.90 19.46 13.40
N GLN A 212 2.35 18.24 13.65
CA GLN A 212 1.59 17.03 13.35
C GLN A 212 1.72 15.99 14.45
N THR A 213 0.58 15.47 14.91
CA THR A 213 0.56 14.32 15.81
C THR A 213 1.05 13.06 15.08
N LEU A 214 1.54 12.09 15.84
CA LEU A 214 1.93 10.82 15.26
C LEU A 214 0.72 10.06 14.69
N ARG A 215 -0.43 10.15 15.34
CA ARG A 215 -1.72 9.63 14.86
C ARG A 215 -2.08 10.17 13.48
N ASP A 216 -1.99 11.49 13.27
CA ASP A 216 -2.30 12.10 11.97
C ASP A 216 -1.29 11.66 10.90
N ALA A 217 -0.01 11.58 11.27
CA ALA A 217 1.03 11.07 10.37
C ALA A 217 0.76 9.62 9.93
N MET A 218 0.35 8.76 10.86
CA MET A 218 -0.01 7.37 10.56
C MET A 218 -1.26 7.28 9.67
N ASN A 219 -2.28 8.11 9.90
CA ASN A 219 -3.47 8.17 9.05
C ASN A 219 -3.13 8.57 7.60
N ILE A 220 -2.33 9.61 7.42
CA ILE A 220 -1.86 10.04 6.10
C ILE A 220 -1.01 8.95 5.44
N ALA A 221 -0.12 8.31 6.20
CA ALA A 221 0.68 7.21 5.69
C ALA A 221 -0.19 6.03 5.24
N TRP A 222 -1.24 5.67 6.00
CA TRP A 222 -2.19 4.63 5.61
C TRP A 222 -2.92 4.95 4.31
N GLU A 223 -3.45 6.18 4.16
CA GLU A 223 -4.15 6.59 2.95
C GLU A 223 -3.25 6.53 1.71
N ASN A 224 -2.03 7.08 1.82
CA ASN A 224 -1.07 7.08 0.73
C ASN A 224 -0.60 5.66 0.40
N PHE A 225 -0.34 4.85 1.42
CA PHE A 225 0.04 3.45 1.26
C PHE A 225 -1.05 2.64 0.55
N PHE A 226 -2.31 2.81 0.94
CA PHE A 226 -3.43 2.11 0.30
C PHE A 226 -3.50 2.44 -1.20
N ARG A 227 -3.46 3.74 -1.56
CA ARG A 227 -3.47 4.19 -2.95
C ARG A 227 -2.25 3.67 -3.71
N TYR A 228 -1.09 3.71 -3.08
CA TYR A 228 0.15 3.21 -3.67
C TYR A 228 0.08 1.73 -4.02
N VAL A 229 -0.47 0.89 -3.15
CA VAL A 229 -0.66 -0.55 -3.41
C VAL A 229 -1.61 -0.77 -4.58
N GLU A 230 -2.75 -0.07 -4.62
CA GLU A 230 -3.71 -0.17 -5.71
C GLU A 230 -3.08 0.27 -7.05
N ASP A 231 -2.40 1.41 -7.06
CA ASP A 231 -1.73 1.96 -8.25
C ASP A 231 -0.62 1.00 -8.73
N PHE A 232 0.20 0.48 -7.81
CA PHE A 232 1.29 -0.44 -8.17
C PHE A 232 0.76 -1.72 -8.82
N LEU A 233 -0.25 -2.36 -8.23
CA LEU A 233 -0.81 -3.61 -8.76
C LEU A 233 -1.42 -3.41 -10.15
N ALA A 234 -2.21 -2.35 -10.34
CA ALA A 234 -2.79 -2.03 -11.64
C ALA A 234 -1.71 -1.78 -12.69
N LEU A 235 -0.71 -0.95 -12.38
CA LEU A 235 0.38 -0.62 -13.30
C LEU A 235 1.29 -1.82 -13.59
N ALA A 236 1.52 -2.71 -12.61
CA ALA A 236 2.26 -3.94 -12.82
C ALA A 236 1.53 -4.87 -13.79
N ILE A 237 0.23 -5.09 -13.59
CA ILE A 237 -0.59 -5.96 -14.46
C ILE A 237 -0.65 -5.41 -15.89
N ASN A 238 -0.58 -4.09 -16.07
CA ASN A 238 -0.57 -3.44 -17.39
C ASN A 238 0.58 -3.91 -18.31
N PHE A 239 1.70 -4.40 -17.76
CA PHE A 239 2.80 -4.95 -18.57
C PHE A 239 2.42 -6.20 -19.36
N ARG A 240 1.35 -6.87 -19.00
CA ARG A 240 0.90 -8.14 -19.62
C ARG A 240 -0.47 -8.05 -20.28
N LEU A 241 -1.02 -6.84 -20.38
CA LEU A 241 -2.23 -6.62 -21.17
C LEU A 241 -1.90 -6.63 -22.67
N PRO A 242 -2.80 -7.14 -23.53
CA PRO A 242 -2.67 -7.02 -24.97
C PRO A 242 -2.74 -5.57 -25.43
N GLU A 243 -2.17 -5.26 -26.59
CA GLU A 243 -2.05 -3.87 -27.10
C GLU A 243 -3.42 -3.18 -27.29
N GLU A 244 -4.47 -3.97 -27.52
CA GLU A 244 -5.84 -3.49 -27.71
C GLU A 244 -6.55 -3.14 -26.40
N VAL A 245 -5.90 -3.36 -25.27
CA VAL A 245 -6.47 -3.10 -23.93
C VAL A 245 -5.50 -2.25 -23.15
N SER A 246 -5.99 -1.19 -22.56
CA SER A 246 -5.20 -0.37 -21.64
C SER A 246 -5.92 -0.20 -20.31
N ILE A 247 -5.17 0.06 -19.26
CA ILE A 247 -5.75 0.50 -18.00
C ILE A 247 -5.87 2.02 -17.99
N THR A 248 -6.88 2.50 -17.31
CA THR A 248 -7.03 3.93 -17.02
C THR A 248 -7.42 4.13 -15.57
N LYS A 249 -6.95 5.23 -15.01
CA LYS A 249 -7.43 5.69 -13.69
C LYS A 249 -8.78 6.37 -13.92
N ILE A 250 -9.85 5.72 -13.47
CA ILE A 250 -11.22 6.19 -13.69
C ILE A 250 -11.45 7.47 -12.88
N VAL A 251 -11.04 7.44 -11.61
CA VAL A 251 -11.12 8.57 -10.68
C VAL A 251 -10.25 8.28 -9.44
N ASP A 252 -9.70 9.31 -8.81
CA ASP A 252 -9.11 9.18 -7.48
C ASP A 252 -10.23 9.02 -6.44
N ARG A 253 -10.43 7.79 -5.99
CA ARG A 253 -11.45 7.48 -5.00
C ARG A 253 -10.92 7.63 -3.60
N SER A 254 -11.78 8.10 -2.69
CA SER A 254 -11.52 7.99 -1.26
C SER A 254 -11.18 6.54 -0.90
N ILE A 255 -10.28 6.33 0.05
CA ILE A 255 -9.96 5.00 0.57
C ILE A 255 -11.15 4.32 1.26
N SER A 256 -12.21 5.07 1.62
CA SER A 256 -13.46 4.51 2.13
C SER A 256 -14.41 3.98 1.05
N SER A 257 -14.13 4.24 -0.24
CA SER A 257 -14.93 3.72 -1.35
C SER A 257 -14.59 2.25 -1.61
N PRO A 258 -15.58 1.36 -1.75
CA PRO A 258 -15.34 -0.03 -2.12
C PRO A 258 -15.07 -0.22 -3.63
N LEU A 259 -15.23 0.85 -4.43
CA LEU A 259 -15.04 0.79 -5.88
C LEU A 259 -13.57 1.06 -6.23
N PRO A 260 -12.97 0.31 -7.18
CA PRO A 260 -11.58 0.50 -7.58
C PRO A 260 -11.38 1.83 -8.32
N SER A 261 -10.15 2.36 -8.24
CA SER A 261 -9.74 3.56 -8.99
C SER A 261 -9.34 3.26 -10.42
N TRP A 262 -8.97 2.02 -10.72
CA TRP A 262 -8.49 1.59 -12.04
C TRP A 262 -9.47 0.66 -12.72
N GLY A 263 -9.59 0.80 -14.04
CA GLY A 263 -10.41 -0.05 -14.89
C GLY A 263 -9.79 -0.25 -16.27
N LEU A 264 -10.36 -1.19 -17.03
CA LEU A 264 -9.98 -1.49 -18.39
C LEU A 264 -10.70 -0.57 -19.36
N VAL A 265 -9.97 -0.07 -20.35
CA VAL A 265 -10.51 0.64 -21.52
C VAL A 265 -10.10 -0.13 -22.76
N LYS A 266 -11.10 -0.49 -23.58
CA LYS A 266 -10.84 -0.94 -24.94
C LYS A 266 -10.85 0.30 -25.83
N PRO A 267 -9.83 0.56 -26.65
CA PRO A 267 -9.90 1.62 -27.64
C PRO A 267 -11.15 1.37 -28.51
N LYS A 268 -11.89 2.44 -28.81
CA LYS A 268 -12.97 2.35 -29.82
C LYS A 268 -12.31 1.84 -31.10
N VAL A 269 -12.71 0.67 -31.55
CA VAL A 269 -12.40 0.22 -32.90
C VAL A 269 -12.99 1.30 -33.81
N ALA A 270 -12.11 1.97 -34.57
CA ALA A 270 -12.59 2.92 -35.59
C ALA A 270 -13.55 2.16 -36.48
N ASP A 271 -14.80 2.63 -36.58
CA ASP A 271 -15.79 2.01 -37.44
C ASP A 271 -15.27 2.09 -38.90
N PRO A 272 -14.89 0.95 -39.53
CA PRO A 272 -14.35 0.98 -40.86
C PRO A 272 -15.35 1.48 -41.93
N SER A 273 -16.59 1.75 -41.52
CA SER A 273 -17.65 2.27 -42.41
C SER A 273 -17.70 3.82 -42.45
N ALA A 274 -16.90 4.53 -41.64
CA ALA A 274 -16.92 6.00 -41.61
C ALA A 274 -16.09 6.68 -42.78
N ASP A 275 -15.27 5.91 -43.48
CA ASP A 275 -14.43 6.43 -44.58
C ASP A 275 -15.01 6.21 -45.99
N THR A 276 -16.28 5.80 -46.15
CA THR A 276 -16.95 5.60 -47.44
C THR A 276 -18.18 6.49 -47.57
N ALA A 277 -18.09 7.77 -47.28
CA ALA A 277 -19.14 8.73 -47.64
C ALA A 277 -18.52 9.99 -48.27
#